data_1aed40b3c36216750b1b9ddb31334863
#
_entry.id   1aed40b3c36216750b1b9ddb31334863
#
_cell.length_a   1.000
_cell.length_b   1.000
_cell.length_c   1.000
_cell.angle_alpha   90.00
_cell.angle_beta   90.00
_cell.angle_gamma   90.00
#
_symmetry.space_group_name_H-M   'P 1'
#
loop_
_entity.id
_entity.type
_entity.pdbx_description
1 polymer ?
#
loop_
_entity_poly.entity_id
_entity_poly.type
_entity_poly.pdbx_seq_one_letter_code
_entity_poly.pdbx_strand_id
1 'polypeptide(L)'
;HATPEQIAEMEQLYDQMEYHILHGQDYLEEDMKFHRAIAQASGNLVAPQLTPIITASVEVFTEGTHRTLLQETLDTHKAVLEAIKSGDSTWARDAMTLHISYNRDLYRKMRRQRSGEPPLTPKVPKWVLALKELGSPQEEET
;
A
#
# COMPACT_ATOMS: atom_id res chain seq x y z
N HIS A 1 -16.32 11.91 4.72
CA HIS A 1 -15.74 11.44 5.99
C HIS A 1 -16.36 10.10 6.34
N ALA A 2 -15.53 9.12 6.74
CA ALA A 2 -16.00 7.82 7.21
C ALA A 2 -16.79 7.98 8.52
N THR A 3 -17.84 7.19 8.69
CA THR A 3 -18.59 7.15 9.96
C THR A 3 -17.81 6.35 11.02
N PRO A 4 -18.10 6.55 12.33
CA PRO A 4 -17.49 5.74 13.38
C PRO A 4 -17.66 4.23 13.17
N GLU A 5 -18.79 3.79 12.64
CA GLU A 5 -19.08 2.38 12.36
C GLU A 5 -18.22 1.86 11.21
N GLN A 6 -18.03 2.66 10.16
CA GLN A 6 -17.13 2.32 9.05
C GLN A 6 -15.67 2.24 9.51
N ILE A 7 -15.25 3.14 10.39
CA ILE A 7 -13.91 3.09 10.97
C ILE A 7 -13.73 1.84 11.81
N ALA A 8 -14.70 1.50 12.66
CA ALA A 8 -14.65 0.29 13.48
C ALA A 8 -14.58 -1.00 12.63
N GLU A 9 -15.32 -1.05 11.53
CA GLU A 9 -15.25 -2.16 10.56
C GLU A 9 -13.84 -2.29 9.95
N MET A 10 -13.25 -1.17 9.52
CA MET A 10 -11.89 -1.16 8.96
C MET A 10 -10.83 -1.58 10.00
N GLU A 11 -10.96 -1.14 11.25
CA GLU A 11 -10.07 -1.57 12.34
C GLU A 11 -10.15 -3.07 12.57
N GLN A 12 -11.35 -3.61 12.64
CA GLN A 12 -11.55 -5.06 12.82
C GLN A 12 -10.94 -5.86 11.67
N LEU A 13 -11.12 -5.41 10.43
CA LEU A 13 -10.55 -6.07 9.26
C LEU A 13 -9.02 -6.00 9.25
N TYR A 14 -8.45 -4.86 9.65
CA TYR A 14 -7.01 -4.72 9.80
C TYR A 14 -6.46 -5.67 10.88
N ASP A 15 -7.10 -5.74 12.05
CA ASP A 15 -6.68 -6.61 13.15
C ASP A 15 -6.73 -8.08 12.74
N GLN A 16 -7.76 -8.49 12.00
CA GLN A 16 -7.88 -9.86 11.46
C GLN A 16 -6.78 -10.15 10.44
N MET A 17 -6.51 -9.21 9.54
CA MET A 17 -5.43 -9.33 8.56
C MET A 17 -4.06 -9.45 9.25
N GLU A 18 -3.77 -8.60 10.24
CA GLU A 18 -2.55 -8.66 11.04
C GLU A 18 -2.43 -10.02 11.75
N TYR A 19 -3.51 -10.50 12.38
CA TYR A 19 -3.53 -11.80 13.03
C TYR A 19 -3.18 -12.93 12.05
N HIS A 20 -3.82 -12.96 10.88
CA HIS A 20 -3.57 -13.99 9.86
C HIS A 20 -2.13 -13.93 9.35
N ILE A 21 -1.61 -12.73 9.09
CA ILE A 21 -0.22 -12.55 8.64
C ILE A 21 0.76 -13.06 9.69
N LEU A 22 0.59 -12.70 10.95
CA LEU A 22 1.50 -13.10 12.04
C LEU A 22 1.47 -14.62 12.30
N HIS A 23 0.35 -15.28 12.01
CA HIS A 23 0.19 -16.75 12.16
C HIS A 23 0.45 -17.51 10.85
N GLY A 24 0.92 -16.85 9.81
CA GLY A 24 1.21 -17.48 8.53
C GLY A 24 -0.03 -18.00 7.79
N GLN A 25 -1.20 -17.42 8.07
CA GLN A 25 -2.47 -17.74 7.45
C GLN A 25 -2.73 -16.84 6.24
N ASP A 26 -3.66 -17.25 5.37
CA ASP A 26 -4.13 -16.44 4.26
C ASP A 26 -4.93 -15.23 4.78
N TYR A 27 -4.68 -14.05 4.24
CA TYR A 27 -5.29 -12.78 4.61
C TYR A 27 -6.00 -12.08 3.44
N LEU A 28 -6.10 -12.75 2.29
CA LEU A 28 -6.64 -12.17 1.06
C LEU A 28 -8.08 -11.68 1.23
N GLU A 29 -8.90 -12.45 1.93
CA GLU A 29 -10.31 -12.09 2.15
C GLU A 29 -10.46 -10.81 2.97
N GLU A 30 -9.68 -10.66 4.03
CA GLU A 30 -9.66 -9.48 4.90
C GLU A 30 -9.12 -8.25 4.14
N ASP A 31 -8.09 -8.43 3.36
CA ASP A 31 -7.51 -7.38 2.50
C ASP A 31 -8.55 -6.85 1.50
N MET A 32 -9.28 -7.75 0.85
CA MET A 32 -10.35 -7.39 -0.07
C MET A 32 -11.50 -6.66 0.62
N LYS A 33 -11.93 -7.12 1.79
CA LYS A 33 -12.99 -6.48 2.58
C LYS A 33 -12.54 -5.10 3.06
N PHE A 34 -11.30 -4.96 3.50
CA PHE A 34 -10.71 -3.69 3.93
C PHE A 34 -10.75 -2.65 2.79
N HIS A 35 -10.28 -3.00 1.61
CA HIS A 35 -10.35 -2.11 0.44
C HIS A 35 -11.77 -1.75 0.03
N ARG A 36 -12.72 -2.70 0.14
CA ARG A 36 -14.14 -2.43 -0.11
C ARG A 36 -14.71 -1.45 0.90
N ALA A 37 -14.42 -1.60 2.18
CA ALA A 37 -14.87 -0.71 3.23
C ALA A 37 -14.36 0.72 3.00
N ILE A 38 -13.09 0.89 2.61
CA ILE A 38 -12.52 2.20 2.23
C ILE A 38 -13.27 2.80 1.04
N ALA A 39 -13.51 2.01 -0.01
CA ALA A 39 -14.22 2.47 -1.19
C ALA A 39 -15.64 2.95 -0.86
N GLN A 40 -16.35 2.23 0.00
CA GLN A 40 -17.69 2.62 0.46
C GLN A 40 -17.66 3.89 1.30
N ALA A 41 -16.69 4.00 2.23
CA ALA A 41 -16.53 5.17 3.09
C ALA A 41 -16.11 6.43 2.32
N SER A 42 -15.51 6.29 1.16
CA SER A 42 -15.11 7.43 0.31
C SER A 42 -16.31 8.22 -0.24
N GLY A 43 -17.52 7.66 -0.22
CA GLY A 43 -18.71 8.24 -0.85
C GLY A 43 -18.63 8.29 -2.38
N ASN A 44 -17.62 7.70 -2.99
CA ASN A 44 -17.45 7.66 -4.43
C ASN A 44 -18.17 6.44 -5.02
N LEU A 45 -19.19 6.64 -5.82
CA LEU A 45 -19.99 5.58 -6.42
C LEU A 45 -19.21 4.70 -7.42
N VAL A 46 -18.08 5.17 -7.92
CA VAL A 46 -17.24 4.44 -8.87
C VAL A 46 -16.22 3.55 -8.14
N ALA A 47 -15.73 3.98 -6.99
CA ALA A 47 -14.68 3.27 -6.24
C ALA A 47 -15.07 1.80 -5.89
N PRO A 48 -16.29 1.49 -5.42
CA PRO A 48 -16.69 0.11 -5.16
C PRO A 48 -16.71 -0.79 -6.41
N GLN A 49 -16.92 -0.19 -7.60
CA GLN A 49 -16.95 -0.93 -8.86
C GLN A 49 -15.54 -1.32 -9.33
N LEU A 50 -14.51 -0.61 -8.86
CA LEU A 50 -13.11 -0.94 -9.12
C LEU A 50 -12.56 -2.02 -8.18
N THR A 51 -13.25 -2.30 -7.09
CA THR A 51 -12.85 -3.31 -6.09
C THR A 51 -12.55 -4.68 -6.71
N PRO A 52 -13.35 -5.23 -7.63
CA PRO A 52 -13.04 -6.51 -8.26
C PRO A 52 -11.71 -6.50 -9.05
N ILE A 53 -11.35 -5.37 -9.64
CA ILE A 53 -10.09 -5.21 -10.39
C ILE A 53 -8.91 -5.17 -9.42
N ILE A 54 -9.05 -4.44 -8.31
CA ILE A 54 -8.06 -4.39 -7.23
C ILE A 54 -7.87 -5.79 -6.64
N THR A 55 -8.96 -6.48 -6.36
CA THR A 55 -9.00 -7.86 -5.87
C THR A 55 -8.23 -8.82 -6.77
N ALA A 56 -8.53 -8.85 -8.07
CA ALA A 56 -7.83 -9.70 -9.02
C ALA A 56 -6.32 -9.38 -9.07
N SER A 57 -5.97 -8.11 -8.90
CA SER A 57 -4.56 -7.68 -8.85
C SER A 57 -3.87 -8.17 -7.58
N VAL A 58 -4.54 -8.13 -6.42
CA VAL A 58 -4.02 -8.62 -5.13
C VAL A 58 -3.87 -10.13 -5.14
N GLU A 59 -4.83 -10.87 -5.70
CA GLU A 59 -4.78 -12.33 -5.82
C GLU A 59 -3.57 -12.78 -6.63
N VAL A 60 -3.35 -12.20 -7.82
CA VAL A 60 -2.16 -12.46 -8.64
C VAL A 60 -0.87 -12.08 -7.92
N PHE A 61 -0.91 -11.04 -7.09
CA PHE A 61 0.21 -10.57 -6.31
C PHE A 61 0.57 -11.52 -5.17
N THR A 62 -0.41 -11.98 -4.38
CA THR A 62 -0.18 -12.88 -3.24
C THR A 62 0.32 -14.26 -3.66
N GLU A 63 -0.16 -14.80 -4.77
CA GLU A 63 0.35 -16.05 -5.35
C GLU A 63 1.82 -15.97 -5.76
N GLY A 64 2.27 -14.77 -6.14
CA GLY A 64 3.62 -14.55 -6.66
C GLY A 64 4.66 -14.12 -5.63
N THR A 65 4.28 -13.48 -4.53
CA THR A 65 5.23 -12.86 -3.58
C THR A 65 5.73 -13.77 -2.48
N HIS A 66 5.12 -14.95 -2.29
CA HIS A 66 5.52 -15.89 -1.24
C HIS A 66 5.88 -15.24 0.09
N ARG A 67 5.02 -14.36 0.62
CA ARG A 67 5.11 -13.79 1.97
C ARG A 67 6.38 -13.00 2.31
N THR A 68 7.16 -12.53 1.35
CA THR A 68 8.43 -11.82 1.63
C THR A 68 8.26 -10.37 2.09
N LEU A 69 7.05 -9.81 1.98
CA LEU A 69 6.79 -8.38 2.21
C LEU A 69 5.58 -8.15 3.13
N LEU A 70 5.39 -9.05 4.10
CA LEU A 70 4.24 -9.00 4.99
C LEU A 70 4.26 -7.79 5.92
N GLN A 71 5.44 -7.36 6.37
CA GLN A 71 5.56 -6.19 7.24
C GLN A 71 5.18 -4.91 6.49
N GLU A 72 5.68 -4.74 5.28
CA GLU A 72 5.34 -3.58 4.45
C GLU A 72 3.85 -3.55 4.07
N THR A 73 3.25 -4.73 3.88
CA THR A 73 1.80 -4.84 3.67
C THR A 73 1.06 -4.30 4.90
N LEU A 74 1.42 -4.73 6.11
CA LEU A 74 0.80 -4.24 7.34
C LEU A 74 1.03 -2.74 7.54
N ASP A 75 2.24 -2.27 7.34
CA ASP A 75 2.61 -0.87 7.56
C ASP A 75 1.84 0.07 6.62
N THR A 76 1.70 -0.30 5.35
CA THR A 76 0.97 0.51 4.37
C THR A 76 -0.54 0.51 4.62
N HIS A 77 -1.13 -0.61 5.01
CA HIS A 77 -2.55 -0.67 5.39
C HIS A 77 -2.83 0.12 6.67
N LYS A 78 -1.94 0.01 7.66
CA LYS A 78 -2.04 0.78 8.90
C LYS A 78 -1.98 2.27 8.65
N ALA A 79 -1.07 2.73 7.80
CA ALA A 79 -0.96 4.14 7.44
C ALA A 79 -2.26 4.68 6.82
N VAL A 80 -2.92 3.90 5.96
CA VAL A 80 -4.22 4.26 5.39
C VAL A 80 -5.30 4.34 6.46
N LEU A 81 -5.38 3.35 7.35
CA LEU A 81 -6.36 3.32 8.43
C LEU A 81 -6.20 4.52 9.37
N GLU A 82 -4.99 4.82 9.83
CA GLU A 82 -4.72 5.95 10.73
C GLU A 82 -5.04 7.29 10.06
N ALA A 83 -4.76 7.44 8.77
CA ALA A 83 -5.12 8.64 8.02
C ALA A 83 -6.64 8.82 7.93
N ILE A 84 -7.41 7.75 7.72
CA ILE A 84 -8.88 7.78 7.71
C ILE A 84 -9.42 8.13 9.11
N LYS A 85 -8.86 7.53 10.17
CA LYS A 85 -9.25 7.82 11.57
C LYS A 85 -9.00 9.27 11.96
N SER A 86 -7.93 9.87 11.46
CA SER A 86 -7.62 11.29 11.72
C SER A 86 -8.63 12.25 11.09
N GLY A 87 -9.44 11.79 10.12
CA GLY A 87 -10.35 12.64 9.35
C GLY A 87 -9.66 13.55 8.32
N ASP A 88 -8.34 13.44 8.16
CA ASP A 88 -7.58 14.18 7.16
C ASP A 88 -7.69 13.51 5.79
N SER A 89 -8.54 14.08 4.94
CA SER A 89 -8.79 13.53 3.59
C SER A 89 -7.58 13.63 2.66
N THR A 90 -6.70 14.59 2.88
CA THR A 90 -5.47 14.74 2.09
C THR A 90 -4.49 13.64 2.47
N TRP A 91 -4.26 13.45 3.77
CA TRP A 91 -3.40 12.36 4.25
C TRP A 91 -3.95 10.99 3.84
N ALA A 92 -5.26 10.75 3.97
CA ALA A 92 -5.87 9.49 3.55
C ALA A 92 -5.67 9.19 2.06
N ARG A 93 -5.81 10.21 1.20
CA ARG A 93 -5.54 10.08 -0.24
C ARG A 93 -4.07 9.78 -0.52
N ASP A 94 -3.17 10.48 0.17
CA ASP A 94 -1.73 10.32 -0.03
C ASP A 94 -1.26 8.95 0.46
N ALA A 95 -1.74 8.48 1.61
CA ALA A 95 -1.47 7.15 2.14
C ALA A 95 -1.97 6.05 1.19
N MET A 96 -3.20 6.19 0.65
CA MET A 96 -3.73 5.24 -0.34
C MET A 96 -2.94 5.27 -1.64
N THR A 97 -2.51 6.44 -2.10
CA THR A 97 -1.70 6.58 -3.31
C THR A 97 -0.35 5.87 -3.16
N LEU A 98 0.30 6.02 -2.00
CA LEU A 98 1.55 5.33 -1.68
C LEU A 98 1.35 3.81 -1.61
N HIS A 99 0.28 3.35 -0.95
CA HIS A 99 -0.07 1.94 -0.85
C HIS A 99 -0.26 1.29 -2.24
N ILE A 100 -1.05 1.91 -3.12
CA ILE A 100 -1.29 1.41 -4.48
C ILE A 100 -0.01 1.46 -5.32
N SER A 101 0.78 2.54 -5.20
CA SER A 101 2.03 2.69 -5.94
C SER A 101 3.07 1.65 -5.53
N TYR A 102 3.18 1.38 -4.23
CA TYR A 102 4.05 0.33 -3.70
C TYR A 102 3.68 -1.04 -4.27
N ASN A 103 2.41 -1.42 -4.22
CA ASN A 103 1.92 -2.69 -4.75
C ASN A 103 2.14 -2.82 -6.26
N ARG A 104 1.90 -1.75 -7.01
CA ARG A 104 2.16 -1.70 -8.46
C ARG A 104 3.62 -1.91 -8.81
N ASP A 105 4.53 -1.27 -8.08
CA ASP A 105 5.96 -1.35 -8.35
C ASP A 105 6.52 -2.72 -7.97
N LEU A 106 6.01 -3.32 -6.91
CA LEU A 106 6.33 -4.67 -6.51
C LEU A 106 5.84 -5.69 -7.56
N TYR A 107 4.61 -5.57 -8.05
CA TYR A 107 4.09 -6.39 -9.14
C TYR A 107 4.94 -6.31 -10.42
N ARG A 108 5.38 -5.10 -10.78
CA ARG A 108 6.27 -4.89 -11.93
C ARG A 108 7.63 -5.59 -11.76
N LYS A 109 8.22 -5.52 -10.57
CA LYS A 109 9.48 -6.21 -10.27
C LYS A 109 9.34 -7.72 -10.42
N MET A 110 8.28 -8.29 -9.88
CA MET A 110 8.03 -9.73 -9.95
C MET A 110 7.78 -10.22 -11.36
N ARG A 111 6.96 -9.49 -12.12
CA ARG A 111 6.70 -9.83 -13.52
C ARG A 111 7.98 -9.87 -14.34
N ARG A 112 8.92 -8.94 -14.11
CA ARG A 112 10.22 -8.92 -14.79
C ARG A 112 11.12 -10.08 -14.39
N GLN A 113 11.13 -10.42 -13.11
CA GLN A 113 11.89 -11.61 -12.66
C GLN A 113 11.39 -12.89 -13.32
N ARG A 114 10.08 -13.02 -13.55
CA ARG A 114 9.49 -14.15 -14.27
C ARG A 114 9.80 -14.14 -15.78
N SER A 115 9.87 -12.96 -16.40
CA SER A 115 10.17 -12.83 -17.83
C SER A 115 11.65 -12.80 -18.16
N GLY A 116 12.54 -12.83 -17.17
CA GLY A 116 13.99 -12.72 -17.36
C GLY A 116 14.46 -11.33 -17.85
N GLU A 117 13.60 -10.32 -17.78
CA GLU A 117 13.96 -8.95 -18.12
C GLU A 117 14.87 -8.33 -17.04
N PRO A 118 15.85 -7.48 -17.42
CA PRO A 118 16.71 -6.82 -16.45
C PRO A 118 15.91 -5.93 -15.49
N PRO A 119 16.36 -5.78 -14.23
CA PRO A 119 15.67 -4.94 -13.27
C PRO A 119 15.54 -3.50 -13.76
N LEU A 120 14.37 -2.89 -13.50
CA LEU A 120 14.20 -1.45 -13.70
C LEU A 120 15.15 -0.74 -12.75
N THR A 121 16.13 -0.07 -13.28
CA THR A 121 16.80 1.00 -12.53
C THR A 121 15.75 2.11 -12.32
N PRO A 122 15.43 2.48 -11.08
CA PRO A 122 14.56 3.63 -10.86
C PRO A 122 15.20 4.83 -11.54
N LYS A 123 14.53 5.41 -12.52
CA LYS A 123 14.93 6.73 -13.01
C LYS A 123 14.61 7.71 -11.89
N VAL A 124 15.57 7.92 -11.00
CA VAL A 124 15.47 8.97 -10.00
C VAL A 124 15.39 10.29 -10.76
N PRO A 125 14.34 11.09 -10.59
CA PRO A 125 14.23 12.38 -11.25
C PRO A 125 15.47 13.23 -10.95
N LYS A 126 15.96 13.97 -11.95
CA LYS A 126 17.19 14.79 -11.80
C LYS A 126 17.15 15.74 -10.59
N TRP A 127 15.96 16.24 -10.25
CA TRP A 127 15.79 17.11 -9.08
C TRP A 127 16.02 16.40 -7.73
N VAL A 128 15.74 15.07 -7.64
CA VAL A 128 16.04 14.27 -6.43
C VAL A 128 17.55 14.06 -6.29
N LEU A 129 18.25 13.86 -7.40
CA LEU A 129 19.71 13.76 -7.38
C LEU A 129 20.35 15.10 -6.96
N ALA A 130 19.83 16.22 -7.45
CA ALA A 130 20.28 17.55 -7.05
C ALA A 130 20.10 17.82 -5.54
N LEU A 131 19.00 17.32 -4.93
CA LEU A 131 18.80 17.45 -3.48
C LEU A 131 19.83 16.67 -2.65
N LYS A 132 20.34 15.54 -3.14
CA LYS A 132 21.40 14.79 -2.47
C LYS A 132 22.75 15.52 -2.50
N GLU A 133 23.02 16.27 -3.55
CA GLU A 133 24.25 17.07 -3.68
C GLU A 133 24.24 18.31 -2.77
N LEU A 134 23.05 18.87 -2.48
CA LEU A 134 22.90 20.02 -1.59
C LEU A 134 22.95 19.67 -0.08
N GLY A 135 22.82 18.39 0.27
CA GLY A 135 22.72 17.90 1.66
C GLY A 135 24.01 17.30 2.22
N SER A 136 25.13 17.31 1.52
CA SER A 136 26.41 16.87 2.07
C SER A 136 27.03 18.00 2.88
N PRO A 137 27.21 17.87 4.23
CA PRO A 137 27.99 18.82 4.99
C PRO A 137 29.42 18.80 4.43
N GLN A 138 29.95 19.95 4.07
CA GLN A 138 31.38 20.08 3.86
C GLN A 138 32.02 19.80 5.22
N GLU A 139 32.80 18.72 5.30
CA GLU A 139 33.74 18.52 6.39
C GLU A 139 34.73 19.67 6.31
N GLU A 140 34.57 20.66 7.19
CA GLU A 140 35.59 21.65 7.45
C GLU A 140 36.80 20.92 8.06
N GLU A 141 37.82 20.69 7.23
CA GLU A 141 39.17 20.37 7.71
C GLU A 141 39.70 21.54 8.53
N THR A 142 39.83 21.33 9.85
CA THR A 142 40.68 22.10 10.74
C THR A 142 41.93 21.33 11.11
#